data_8270b6b4616e8a4edeb4351818f00608
#
_entry.id   8270b6b4616e8a4edeb4351818f00608
#
_cell.length_a   1.000
_cell.length_b   1.000
_cell.length_c   1.000
_cell.angle_alpha   90.00
_cell.angle_beta   90.00
_cell.angle_gamma   90.00
#
_symmetry.space_group_name_H-M   'P 1'
#
loop_
_entity.id
_entity.type
_entity.pdbx_description
1 polymer ?
#
loop_
_entity_poly.entity_id
_entity_poly.type
_entity_poly.pdbx_seq_one_letter_code
_entity_poly.pdbx_strand_id
1 'polypeptide(L)'
;MNALFYGRFGQKIINATRMDNESMYNANNQSKAVLRRWRNEGDNTDIPRALYNEGYNYLGSDRFVEDASYVRLKTLSLSYSLPKKVCNYLGINTLNFFVTGYDLLTWTGYTGQDPEASLPTSASKLSKDSANTPCSRRFSCLLYTSDAADELDGV
;
A
#
# COMPACT_ATOMS: atom_id res chain seq x y z
N MET A 1 11.69 9.58 18.99
CA MET A 1 11.47 9.00 17.66
C MET A 1 11.03 7.56 17.83
N ASN A 2 9.94 7.15 17.15
CA ASN A 2 9.42 5.78 17.17
C ASN A 2 9.08 5.39 15.72
N ALA A 3 9.42 4.15 15.31
CA ALA A 3 9.13 3.62 14.00
C ALA A 3 8.55 2.21 14.14
N LEU A 4 7.40 1.97 13.49
CA LEU A 4 6.72 0.67 13.46
C LEU A 4 6.77 0.10 12.03
N PHE A 5 7.41 -1.04 11.91
CA PHE A 5 7.42 -1.84 10.69
C PHE A 5 6.47 -3.02 10.83
N TYR A 6 5.76 -3.31 9.78
CA TYR A 6 4.93 -4.50 9.66
C TYR A 6 5.31 -5.27 8.41
N GLY A 7 5.48 -6.59 8.52
CA GLY A 7 5.80 -7.45 7.40
C GLY A 7 4.91 -8.68 7.36
N ARG A 8 4.58 -9.13 6.16
CA ARG A 8 3.86 -10.39 5.91
C ARG A 8 4.53 -11.12 4.75
N PHE A 9 4.80 -12.40 4.93
CA PHE A 9 5.56 -13.22 3.99
C PHE A 9 4.82 -14.51 3.65
N GLY A 10 5.11 -15.05 2.45
CA GLY A 10 4.53 -16.30 1.96
C GLY A 10 3.07 -16.22 1.55
N GLN A 11 2.54 -15.02 1.41
CA GLN A 11 1.16 -14.78 0.99
C GLN A 11 1.06 -14.84 -0.54
N LYS A 12 0.08 -15.59 -1.04
CA LYS A 12 -0.28 -15.60 -2.46
C LYS A 12 -1.57 -14.85 -2.69
N ILE A 13 -1.64 -14.12 -3.81
CA ILE A 13 -2.81 -13.33 -4.20
C ILE A 13 -3.10 -13.53 -5.69
N ILE A 14 -4.38 -13.60 -6.03
CA ILE A 14 -4.82 -13.60 -7.42
C ILE A 14 -4.93 -12.16 -7.89
N ASN A 15 -4.08 -11.78 -8.84
CA ASN A 15 -4.14 -10.45 -9.46
C ASN A 15 -5.22 -10.43 -10.55
N ALA A 16 -6.47 -10.19 -10.14
CA ALA A 16 -7.60 -10.16 -11.07
C ALA A 16 -7.56 -8.91 -11.97
N THR A 17 -7.01 -7.82 -11.51
CA THR A 17 -6.80 -6.61 -12.33
C THR A 17 -5.88 -6.91 -13.52
N ARG A 18 -4.80 -7.64 -13.28
CA ARG A 18 -3.90 -8.10 -14.35
C ARG A 18 -4.62 -9.08 -15.28
N MET A 19 -5.40 -10.02 -14.72
CA MET A 19 -6.19 -10.99 -15.48
C MET A 19 -7.15 -10.28 -16.46
N ASP A 20 -7.86 -9.26 -16.00
CA ASP A 20 -8.79 -8.49 -16.83
C ASP A 20 -8.06 -7.67 -17.91
N ASN A 21 -6.93 -7.04 -17.56
CA ASN A 21 -6.13 -6.22 -18.47
C ASN A 21 -5.34 -7.03 -19.51
N GLU A 22 -5.11 -8.32 -19.28
CA GLU A 22 -4.40 -9.24 -20.18
C GLU A 22 -5.36 -10.23 -20.87
N SER A 23 -6.68 -10.07 -20.75
CA SER A 23 -7.65 -11.08 -21.17
C SER A 23 -7.70 -11.30 -22.69
N MET A 24 -7.45 -10.28 -23.49
CA MET A 24 -7.52 -10.32 -24.97
C MET A 24 -8.82 -10.97 -25.55
N TYR A 25 -9.85 -11.05 -24.71
CA TYR A 25 -11.11 -11.67 -25.05
C TYR A 25 -12.06 -10.75 -25.83
N ASN A 26 -11.97 -9.46 -25.55
CA ASN A 26 -12.84 -8.44 -26.12
C ASN A 26 -12.02 -7.23 -26.56
N ALA A 27 -12.67 -6.21 -27.10
CA ALA A 27 -12.06 -4.98 -27.60
C ALA A 27 -11.76 -3.94 -26.49
N ASN A 28 -11.62 -4.35 -25.23
CA ASN A 28 -11.29 -3.45 -24.12
C ASN A 28 -9.82 -2.99 -24.19
N ASN A 29 -9.52 -1.91 -23.46
CA ASN A 29 -8.15 -1.47 -23.27
C ASN A 29 -7.34 -2.56 -22.54
N GLN A 30 -6.14 -2.80 -23.04
CA GLN A 30 -5.28 -3.88 -22.58
C GLN A 30 -3.94 -3.35 -22.07
N SER A 31 -3.29 -4.13 -21.23
CA SER A 31 -1.94 -3.87 -20.78
C SER A 31 -0.94 -3.96 -21.96
N LYS A 32 0.15 -3.16 -21.89
CA LYS A 32 1.27 -3.28 -22.82
C LYS A 32 1.91 -4.68 -22.82
N ALA A 33 1.74 -5.46 -21.76
CA ALA A 33 2.26 -6.83 -21.67
C ALA A 33 1.74 -7.71 -22.80
N VAL A 34 0.49 -7.52 -23.27
CA VAL A 34 -0.12 -8.31 -24.35
C VAL A 34 0.55 -8.10 -25.72
N LEU A 35 1.41 -7.09 -25.87
CA LEU A 35 2.21 -6.93 -27.09
C LEU A 35 3.20 -8.08 -27.27
N ARG A 36 3.62 -8.73 -26.19
CA ARG A 36 4.50 -9.91 -26.19
C ARG A 36 3.74 -11.23 -26.35
N ARG A 37 2.45 -11.19 -26.68
CA ARG A 37 1.63 -12.40 -26.85
C ARG A 37 2.20 -13.31 -27.93
N TRP A 38 1.98 -14.59 -27.81
CA TRP A 38 2.30 -15.57 -28.83
C TRP A 38 1.57 -15.26 -30.15
N ARG A 39 2.28 -15.28 -31.28
CA ARG A 39 1.77 -15.00 -32.61
C ARG A 39 2.11 -16.08 -33.61
N ASN A 40 3.35 -16.57 -33.57
CA ASN A 40 3.89 -17.53 -34.51
C ASN A 40 4.55 -18.70 -33.79
N GLU A 41 4.62 -19.82 -34.46
CA GLU A 41 5.37 -20.97 -34.01
C GLU A 41 6.86 -20.60 -33.80
N GLY A 42 7.39 -20.96 -32.62
CA GLY A 42 8.75 -20.59 -32.21
C GLY A 42 8.83 -19.35 -31.31
N ASP A 43 7.74 -18.60 -31.10
CA ASP A 43 7.73 -17.49 -30.15
C ASP A 43 7.90 -18.01 -28.71
N ASN A 44 8.86 -17.45 -27.98
CA ASN A 44 9.08 -17.75 -26.57
C ASN A 44 8.42 -16.66 -25.71
N THR A 45 7.23 -16.95 -25.21
CA THR A 45 6.43 -16.01 -24.41
C THR A 45 5.53 -16.77 -23.42
N ASP A 46 5.26 -16.14 -22.28
CA ASP A 46 4.33 -16.59 -21.24
C ASP A 46 2.89 -16.10 -21.48
N ILE A 47 2.69 -15.26 -22.52
CA ILE A 47 1.37 -14.67 -22.84
C ILE A 47 0.78 -15.40 -24.03
N PRO A 48 -0.40 -16.03 -23.89
CA PRO A 48 -1.04 -16.79 -24.96
C PRO A 48 -1.47 -15.90 -26.14
N ARG A 49 -1.87 -16.51 -27.22
CA ARG A 49 -2.40 -15.80 -28.40
C ARG A 49 -3.74 -15.12 -28.08
N ALA A 50 -4.02 -14.03 -28.76
CA ALA A 50 -5.33 -13.38 -28.69
C ALA A 50 -6.39 -14.23 -29.40
N LEU A 51 -7.50 -14.45 -28.70
CA LEU A 51 -8.68 -15.15 -29.23
C LEU A 51 -9.92 -14.30 -28.90
N TYR A 52 -10.47 -13.65 -29.92
CA TYR A 52 -11.65 -12.80 -29.75
C TYR A 52 -12.90 -13.65 -29.53
N ASN A 53 -13.67 -13.34 -28.49
CA ASN A 53 -14.85 -14.07 -28.04
C ASN A 53 -14.62 -15.56 -27.69
N GLU A 54 -13.38 -16.01 -27.55
CA GLU A 54 -13.05 -17.35 -27.09
C GLU A 54 -12.43 -17.32 -25.69
N GLY A 55 -13.04 -18.01 -24.74
CA GLY A 55 -12.75 -17.90 -23.32
C GLY A 55 -11.50 -18.61 -22.81
N TYR A 56 -10.74 -19.31 -23.67
CA TYR A 56 -9.68 -20.22 -23.18
C TYR A 56 -8.45 -19.52 -22.61
N ASN A 57 -8.08 -18.38 -23.14
CA ASN A 57 -6.80 -17.73 -22.81
C ASN A 57 -6.88 -16.71 -21.68
N TYR A 58 -8.07 -16.36 -21.23
CA TYR A 58 -8.25 -15.41 -20.13
C TYR A 58 -8.76 -16.05 -18.84
N LEU A 59 -8.99 -17.35 -18.84
CA LEU A 59 -9.43 -18.08 -17.65
C LEU A 59 -8.41 -17.93 -16.52
N GLY A 60 -8.90 -17.97 -15.30
CA GLY A 60 -8.06 -17.94 -14.10
C GLY A 60 -7.04 -19.08 -14.13
N SER A 61 -5.78 -18.72 -14.04
CA SER A 61 -4.66 -19.67 -14.03
C SER A 61 -3.62 -19.22 -12.99
N ASP A 62 -2.66 -20.08 -12.71
CA ASP A 62 -1.53 -19.81 -11.83
C ASP A 62 -0.66 -18.64 -12.30
N ARG A 63 -0.70 -18.30 -13.60
CA ARG A 63 -0.05 -17.11 -14.17
C ARG A 63 -0.42 -15.81 -13.46
N PHE A 64 -1.62 -15.74 -12.89
CA PHE A 64 -2.13 -14.57 -12.18
C PHE A 64 -1.99 -14.68 -10.66
N VAL A 65 -1.41 -15.78 -10.17
CA VAL A 65 -1.12 -15.96 -8.75
C VAL A 65 0.27 -15.41 -8.47
N GLU A 66 0.32 -14.31 -7.74
CA GLU A 66 1.55 -13.59 -7.43
C GLU A 66 1.91 -13.70 -5.95
N ASP A 67 3.19 -13.55 -5.66
CA ASP A 67 3.66 -13.40 -4.29
C ASP A 67 3.38 -11.98 -3.81
N ALA A 68 2.56 -11.86 -2.77
CA ALA A 68 2.18 -10.60 -2.15
C ALA A 68 2.91 -10.36 -0.81
N SER A 69 4.09 -10.94 -0.65
CA SER A 69 4.95 -10.66 0.49
C SER A 69 5.35 -9.18 0.49
N TYR A 70 5.31 -8.55 1.66
CA TYR A 70 5.67 -7.15 1.79
C TYR A 70 6.20 -6.79 3.17
N VAL A 71 6.91 -5.68 3.22
CA VAL A 71 7.26 -4.95 4.45
C VAL A 71 6.78 -3.52 4.31
N ARG A 72 6.12 -2.99 5.34
CA ARG A 72 5.59 -1.63 5.35
C ARG A 72 6.04 -0.86 6.58
N LEU A 73 6.46 0.38 6.39
CA LEU A 73 6.63 1.35 7.46
C LEU A 73 5.24 1.92 7.81
N LYS A 74 4.59 1.30 8.80
CA LYS A 74 3.23 1.63 9.23
C LYS A 74 3.14 2.97 9.93
N THR A 75 4.09 3.26 10.81
CA THR A 75 4.07 4.49 11.59
C THR A 75 5.50 4.98 11.81
N LEU A 76 5.70 6.26 11.59
CA LEU A 76 6.91 6.97 11.98
C LEU A 76 6.50 8.20 12.78
N SER A 77 6.85 8.22 14.08
CA SER A 77 6.54 9.34 14.97
C SER A 77 7.82 10.04 15.41
N LEU A 78 7.83 11.33 15.25
CA LEU A 78 8.88 12.23 15.75
C LEU A 78 8.25 13.15 16.79
N SER A 79 8.89 13.27 17.95
CA SER A 79 8.52 14.23 18.98
C SER A 79 9.73 15.07 19.34
N TYR A 80 9.50 16.36 19.49
CA TYR A 80 10.52 17.32 19.89
C TYR A 80 9.96 18.28 20.92
N SER A 81 10.60 18.35 22.07
CA SER A 81 10.28 19.32 23.12
C SER A 81 11.28 20.45 23.06
N LEU A 82 10.79 21.69 22.97
CA LEU A 82 11.67 22.85 22.96
C LEU A 82 12.40 23.00 24.30
N PRO A 83 13.68 23.41 24.23
CA PRO A 83 14.43 23.73 25.44
C PRO A 83 13.78 24.86 26.27
N LYS A 84 13.82 24.76 27.60
CA LYS A 84 13.23 25.75 28.50
C LYS A 84 13.68 27.20 28.24
N LYS A 85 14.93 27.38 27.78
CA LYS A 85 15.44 28.72 27.44
C LYS A 85 14.63 29.41 26.33
N VAL A 86 14.23 28.64 25.31
CA VAL A 86 13.43 29.13 24.18
C VAL A 86 11.98 29.35 24.61
N CYS A 87 11.44 28.43 25.39
CA CYS A 87 10.08 28.55 25.95
C CYS A 87 9.93 29.79 26.81
N ASN A 88 10.87 30.07 27.70
CA ASN A 88 10.88 31.27 28.54
C ASN A 88 10.98 32.57 27.71
N TYR A 89 11.72 32.58 26.62
CA TYR A 89 11.78 33.73 25.71
C TYR A 89 10.43 34.00 25.03
N LEU A 90 9.64 32.94 24.77
CA LEU A 90 8.31 33.01 24.17
C LEU A 90 7.18 33.22 25.19
N GLY A 91 7.49 33.25 26.50
CA GLY A 91 6.49 33.40 27.56
C GLY A 91 5.60 32.18 27.82
N ILE A 92 6.05 31.01 27.42
CA ILE A 92 5.34 29.71 27.56
C ILE A 92 6.15 28.75 28.44
N ASN A 93 5.49 27.89 29.19
CA ASN A 93 6.16 26.91 30.04
C ASN A 93 6.75 25.75 29.24
N THR A 94 5.98 25.18 28.35
CA THR A 94 6.39 24.05 27.52
C THR A 94 5.84 24.18 26.10
N LEU A 95 6.64 23.69 25.15
CA LEU A 95 6.22 23.52 23.77
C LEU A 95 6.71 22.19 23.24
N ASN A 96 5.76 21.33 22.91
CA ASN A 96 6.01 20.00 22.37
C ASN A 96 5.45 19.91 20.96
N PHE A 97 6.28 19.46 20.05
CA PHE A 97 5.94 19.25 18.64
C PHE A 97 5.95 17.75 18.33
N PHE A 98 4.84 17.25 17.77
CA PHE A 98 4.68 15.87 17.37
C PHE A 98 4.34 15.80 15.89
N VAL A 99 5.09 15.00 15.15
CA VAL A 99 4.79 14.68 13.75
C VAL A 99 4.71 13.16 13.62
N THR A 100 3.61 12.68 13.08
CA THR A 100 3.41 11.25 12.84
C THR A 100 2.99 11.04 11.40
N GLY A 101 3.72 10.16 10.71
CA GLY A 101 3.36 9.69 9.38
C GLY A 101 2.89 8.24 9.45
N TYR A 102 1.87 7.91 8.65
CA TYR A 102 1.28 6.58 8.56
C TYR A 102 1.39 6.04 7.15
N ASP A 103 1.65 4.73 7.02
CA ASP A 103 1.72 3.96 5.76
C ASP A 103 2.67 4.60 4.73
N LEU A 104 3.85 5.04 5.20
CA LEU A 104 4.76 5.89 4.44
C LEU A 104 5.42 5.16 3.28
N LEU A 105 5.92 3.94 3.52
CA LEU A 105 6.68 3.17 2.55
C LEU A 105 6.25 1.71 2.58
N THR A 106 6.15 1.10 1.39
CA THR A 106 5.88 -0.33 1.22
C THR A 106 6.91 -0.92 0.29
N TRP A 107 7.58 -1.98 0.72
CA TRP A 107 8.50 -2.76 -0.08
C TRP A 107 7.84 -4.10 -0.41
N THR A 108 7.65 -4.38 -1.68
CA THR A 108 6.99 -5.59 -2.17
C THR A 108 7.43 -5.91 -3.59
N GLY A 109 7.40 -7.19 -3.96
CA GLY A 109 7.54 -7.65 -5.35
C GLY A 109 6.20 -7.79 -6.08
N TYR A 110 5.09 -7.52 -5.42
CA TYR A 110 3.77 -7.61 -6.00
C TYR A 110 3.56 -6.55 -7.10
N THR A 111 2.98 -6.95 -8.24
CA THR A 111 2.80 -6.07 -9.40
C THR A 111 1.52 -5.23 -9.35
N GLY A 112 0.57 -5.56 -8.45
CA GLY A 112 -0.64 -4.78 -8.22
C GLY A 112 -0.40 -3.52 -7.37
N GLN A 113 -1.47 -2.82 -7.03
CA GLN A 113 -1.38 -1.53 -6.33
C GLN A 113 -0.95 -1.66 -4.87
N ASP A 114 -1.57 -2.59 -4.13
CA ASP A 114 -1.29 -2.74 -2.70
C ASP A 114 -1.53 -4.20 -2.27
N PRO A 115 -0.49 -4.91 -1.79
CA PRO A 115 -0.63 -6.29 -1.36
C PRO A 115 -1.50 -6.46 -0.10
N GLU A 116 -1.72 -5.40 0.68
CA GLU A 116 -2.53 -5.41 1.90
C GLU A 116 -4.02 -5.14 1.63
N ALA A 117 -4.36 -4.33 0.62
CA ALA A 117 -5.74 -3.91 0.34
C ALA A 117 -6.68 -5.06 -0.06
N SER A 118 -6.12 -6.19 -0.51
CA SER A 118 -6.87 -7.34 -1.02
C SER A 118 -6.90 -8.52 -0.05
N LEU A 119 -6.63 -8.29 1.23
CA LEU A 119 -6.69 -9.33 2.25
C LEU A 119 -8.13 -9.79 2.48
N PRO A 120 -8.39 -11.10 2.48
CA PRO A 120 -9.72 -11.59 2.77
C PRO A 120 -10.05 -11.37 4.25
N THR A 121 -11.29 -11.00 4.51
CA THR A 121 -11.84 -10.85 5.87
C THR A 121 -12.25 -12.19 6.49
N SER A 122 -12.20 -13.28 5.72
CA SER A 122 -12.56 -14.63 6.14
C SER A 122 -11.52 -15.63 5.65
N ALA A 123 -11.20 -16.62 6.50
CA ALA A 123 -10.25 -17.70 6.17
C ALA A 123 -10.69 -18.59 4.99
N SER A 124 -11.97 -18.59 4.66
CA SER A 124 -12.53 -19.37 3.54
C SER A 124 -12.46 -18.65 2.18
N LYS A 125 -12.04 -17.39 2.15
CA LYS A 125 -11.96 -16.61 0.91
C LYS A 125 -10.52 -16.52 0.41
N LEU A 126 -10.34 -16.70 -0.90
CA LEU A 126 -9.06 -16.47 -1.55
C LEU A 126 -8.76 -14.96 -1.59
N SER A 127 -7.49 -14.64 -1.41
CA SER A 127 -6.99 -13.27 -1.64
C SER A 127 -7.10 -12.96 -3.12
N LYS A 128 -7.93 -11.96 -3.47
CA LYS A 128 -8.13 -11.52 -4.85
C LYS A 128 -8.04 -10.01 -4.94
N ASP A 129 -7.13 -9.51 -5.77
CA ASP A 129 -7.00 -8.08 -6.06
C ASP A 129 -7.83 -7.72 -7.29
N SER A 130 -8.88 -6.94 -7.07
CA SER A 130 -9.78 -6.41 -8.11
C SER A 130 -9.70 -4.89 -8.16
N ALA A 131 -8.50 -4.33 -8.20
CA ALA A 131 -8.21 -2.90 -8.17
C ALA A 131 -8.75 -2.20 -6.89
N ASN A 132 -8.58 -2.85 -5.74
CA ASN A 132 -8.97 -2.27 -4.46
C ASN A 132 -8.15 -1.01 -4.16
N THR A 133 -8.78 -0.05 -3.50
CA THR A 133 -8.12 1.21 -3.13
C THR A 133 -6.93 0.95 -2.21
N PRO A 134 -5.71 1.39 -2.59
CA PRO A 134 -4.53 1.22 -1.76
C PRO A 134 -4.59 2.08 -0.49
N CYS A 135 -3.84 1.68 0.54
CA CYS A 135 -3.69 2.48 1.75
C CYS A 135 -3.08 3.84 1.41
N SER A 136 -3.72 4.91 1.87
CA SER A 136 -3.23 6.27 1.67
C SER A 136 -2.18 6.65 2.71
N ARG A 137 -1.16 7.38 2.29
CA ARG A 137 -0.21 8.01 3.21
C ARG A 137 -0.90 9.15 3.95
N ARG A 138 -0.72 9.18 5.27
CA ARG A 138 -1.34 10.22 6.11
C ARG A 138 -0.28 10.84 7.00
N PHE A 139 -0.41 12.13 7.25
CA PHE A 139 0.44 12.87 8.17
C PHE A 139 -0.42 13.55 9.22
N SER A 140 0.01 13.47 10.47
CA SER A 140 -0.58 14.19 11.59
C SER A 140 0.51 15.04 12.24
N CYS A 141 0.19 16.31 12.48
CA CYS A 141 1.03 17.23 13.20
C CYS A 141 0.26 17.75 14.40
N LEU A 142 0.83 17.65 15.58
CA LEU A 142 0.25 18.13 16.82
C LEU A 142 1.23 19.05 17.50
N LEU A 143 0.76 20.21 17.90
CA LEU A 143 1.48 21.17 18.74
C LEU A 143 0.79 21.26 20.07
N TYR A 144 1.52 21.03 21.14
CA TYR A 144 1.04 21.16 22.51
C TYR A 144 1.82 22.25 23.23
N THR A 145 1.10 23.24 23.75
CA THR A 145 1.64 24.32 24.58
C THR A 145 0.99 24.30 25.93
N SER A 146 1.74 24.63 26.99
CA SER A 146 1.22 24.88 28.32
C SER A 146 1.64 26.28 28.76
N ASP A 147 0.65 27.09 29.12
CA ASP A 147 0.87 28.44 29.63
C ASP A 147 1.18 28.42 31.13
N ALA A 148 1.92 29.46 31.59
CA ALA A 148 2.26 29.64 32.99
C ALA A 148 1.05 29.97 33.90
N ALA A 149 -0.12 30.24 33.30
CA ALA A 149 -1.30 30.70 34.02
C ALA A 149 -2.20 29.56 34.58
N ASP A 150 -2.01 28.33 34.09
CA ASP A 150 -2.87 27.19 34.49
C ASP A 150 -2.53 26.60 35.89
N GLU A 151 -1.49 27.09 36.57
CA GLU A 151 -1.12 26.58 37.92
C GLU A 151 -1.70 27.38 39.11
N LEU A 152 -2.51 28.39 38.88
CA LEU A 152 -3.01 29.26 39.95
C LEU A 152 -4.47 29.03 40.40
N ASP A 153 -5.22 28.11 39.78
CA ASP A 153 -6.60 27.82 40.18
C ASP A 153 -6.75 26.48 40.98
N GLY A 154 -5.80 26.19 41.84
CA GLY A 154 -5.80 25.03 42.74
C GLY A 154 -5.78 25.44 44.23
N VAL A 155 -6.76 26.20 44.73
CA VAL A 155 -7.03 26.36 46.14
C VAL A 155 -8.49 26.09 46.44
#